data_11ef4fe7b99545af5db887cfd58380ff
#
_entry.id   11ef4fe7b99545af5db887cfd58380ff
#
_cell.length_a   1.000
_cell.length_b   1.000
_cell.length_c   1.000
_cell.angle_alpha   90.00
_cell.angle_beta   90.00
_cell.angle_gamma   90.00
#
_symmetry.space_group_name_H-M   'P 1'
#
loop_
_entity.id
_entity.type
_entity.pdbx_description
1 polymer ?
#
loop_
_entity_poly.entity_id
_entity_poly.type
_entity_poly.pdbx_seq_one_letter_code
_entity_poly.pdbx_strand_id
1 'polypeptide(L)'
;MNASIPLTPARAPVAPLVAFALLVLGALFLHNVVGSRQMLLLMVGAALGLTLYHAAFGFTSAWRVFINDRRGAGLRAQMVMLALAVLLFFPALGAGTLLGQPVVGLVAPAGVSVVFGAFIFGIGMQLGGGCASGTLFTVGGGNARMLVTLLFFICGSLIATHHVDWWFALPAFPAVSIVKSFGVVPALILSLAVFALIAAVTVRLEKRRHGQLEEGVKSPHSGVRRFLRGPWPLVWGAVGLALLNYATLALAGRPWGITSAFALWGAKVASGVGVDVGAWAFWQMPGNAKALAAPVWEDITSVMDIGIVLGALLAAGLAGRFAPSLKIPARSLIAAVIGGLLLGYGSRLAYGCNIGAYFSGIASGSLHGWMWLVAAFIGNSVGVRLRPFFFAGERPQVVLSGC
;
A
#
# COMPACT_ATOMS: atom_id res chain seq x y z
N MET A 1 -31.29 19.21 14.63
CA MET A 1 -30.92 20.36 13.77
C MET A 1 -30.14 19.83 12.58
N ASN A 2 -30.82 19.72 11.42
CA ASN A 2 -30.21 19.28 10.16
C ASN A 2 -29.42 20.44 9.57
N ALA A 3 -28.12 20.45 9.77
CA ALA A 3 -27.24 21.35 9.04
C ALA A 3 -27.02 20.77 7.63
N SER A 4 -27.79 21.28 6.66
CA SER A 4 -27.53 21.08 5.25
C SER A 4 -26.17 21.71 4.90
N ILE A 5 -25.17 20.86 4.63
CA ILE A 5 -23.88 21.31 4.09
C ILE A 5 -24.17 21.90 2.71
N PRO A 6 -23.82 23.16 2.43
CA PRO A 6 -24.00 23.73 1.11
C PRO A 6 -23.11 22.97 0.13
N LEU A 7 -23.76 22.33 -0.85
CA LEU A 7 -23.10 21.74 -2.01
C LEU A 7 -22.52 22.90 -2.83
N THR A 8 -21.21 23.14 -2.72
CA THR A 8 -20.52 24.02 -3.64
C THR A 8 -20.77 23.54 -5.07
N PRO A 9 -21.06 24.47 -6.03
CA PRO A 9 -21.37 24.10 -7.38
C PRO A 9 -20.25 23.28 -7.98
N ALA A 10 -20.61 22.19 -8.64
CA ALA A 10 -19.70 21.28 -9.29
C ALA A 10 -18.80 22.08 -10.28
N ARG A 11 -17.56 22.32 -9.88
CA ARG A 11 -16.54 22.73 -10.87
C ARG A 11 -16.53 21.66 -11.96
N ALA A 12 -16.45 22.12 -13.22
CA ALA A 12 -16.41 21.26 -14.39
C ALA A 12 -15.50 20.04 -14.15
N PRO A 13 -15.80 18.85 -14.72
CA PRO A 13 -15.09 17.59 -14.42
C PRO A 13 -13.68 17.57 -15.03
N VAL A 14 -12.85 18.56 -14.69
CA VAL A 14 -11.49 18.71 -15.22
C VAL A 14 -10.59 17.60 -14.67
N ALA A 15 -10.67 17.31 -13.38
CA ALA A 15 -9.80 16.31 -12.77
C ALA A 15 -9.94 14.90 -13.38
N PRO A 16 -11.14 14.33 -13.58
CA PRO A 16 -11.27 13.03 -14.21
C PRO A 16 -10.87 13.05 -15.71
N LEU A 17 -11.10 14.15 -16.43
CA LEU A 17 -10.67 14.27 -17.82
C LEU A 17 -9.14 14.32 -17.93
N VAL A 18 -8.48 15.09 -17.06
CA VAL A 18 -7.01 15.14 -17.00
C VAL A 18 -6.44 13.77 -16.63
N ALA A 19 -6.99 13.11 -15.61
CA ALA A 19 -6.54 11.78 -15.20
C ALA A 19 -6.69 10.76 -16.35
N PHE A 20 -7.83 10.76 -17.02
CA PHE A 20 -8.09 9.89 -18.17
C PHE A 20 -7.13 10.18 -19.33
N ALA A 21 -6.94 11.45 -19.69
CA ALA A 21 -6.00 11.85 -20.74
C ALA A 21 -4.57 11.40 -20.42
N LEU A 22 -4.10 11.62 -19.19
CA LEU A 22 -2.76 11.19 -18.75
C LEU A 22 -2.60 9.67 -18.76
N LEU A 23 -3.64 8.92 -18.40
CA LEU A 23 -3.63 7.45 -18.49
C LEU A 23 -3.54 6.97 -19.93
N VAL A 24 -4.32 7.57 -20.86
CA VAL A 24 -4.29 7.21 -22.27
C VAL A 24 -2.94 7.57 -22.90
N LEU A 25 -2.44 8.79 -22.68
CA LEU A 25 -1.14 9.22 -23.21
C LEU A 25 0.00 8.37 -22.61
N GLY A 26 -0.03 8.11 -21.32
CA GLY A 26 0.95 7.23 -20.66
C GLY A 26 0.90 5.79 -21.18
N ALA A 27 -0.29 5.24 -21.41
CA ALA A 27 -0.48 3.92 -22.00
C ALA A 27 0.08 3.82 -23.42
N LEU A 28 -0.22 4.81 -24.26
CA LEU A 28 0.32 4.90 -25.64
C LEU A 28 1.84 5.07 -25.64
N PHE A 29 2.37 5.94 -24.79
CA PHE A 29 3.82 6.14 -24.65
C PHE A 29 4.51 4.82 -24.24
N LEU A 30 4.03 4.16 -23.18
CA LEU A 30 4.63 2.91 -22.70
C LEU A 30 4.52 1.79 -23.73
N HIS A 31 3.39 1.70 -24.45
CA HIS A 31 3.22 0.71 -25.51
C HIS A 31 4.29 0.85 -26.60
N ASN A 32 4.55 2.09 -27.03
CA ASN A 32 5.48 2.37 -28.13
C ASN A 32 6.96 2.30 -27.70
N VAL A 33 7.28 2.71 -26.44
CA VAL A 33 8.67 2.83 -25.99
C VAL A 33 9.18 1.56 -25.31
N VAL A 34 8.31 0.88 -24.53
CA VAL A 34 8.72 -0.27 -23.72
C VAL A 34 8.00 -1.55 -24.14
N GLY A 35 6.71 -1.45 -24.47
CA GLY A 35 5.87 -2.55 -24.92
C GLY A 35 4.56 -2.71 -24.15
N SER A 36 3.71 -3.60 -24.67
CA SER A 36 2.34 -3.82 -24.15
C SER A 36 2.28 -4.24 -22.70
N ARG A 37 3.29 -4.98 -22.21
CA ARG A 37 3.36 -5.42 -20.80
C ARG A 37 3.38 -4.24 -19.84
N GLN A 38 4.19 -3.24 -20.13
CA GLN A 38 4.34 -2.06 -19.27
C GLN A 38 3.09 -1.17 -19.33
N MET A 39 2.47 -1.05 -20.52
CA MET A 39 1.16 -0.44 -20.69
C MET A 39 0.10 -1.09 -19.80
N LEU A 40 -0.01 -2.43 -19.84
CA LEU A 40 -0.98 -3.18 -19.01
C LEU A 40 -0.71 -3.00 -17.51
N LEU A 41 0.55 -2.94 -17.08
CA LEU A 41 0.91 -2.69 -15.69
C LEU A 41 0.53 -1.28 -15.22
N LEU A 42 0.61 -0.25 -16.09
CA LEU A 42 0.06 1.07 -15.81
C LEU A 42 -1.46 1.00 -15.57
N MET A 43 -2.19 0.25 -16.40
CA MET A 43 -3.63 0.09 -16.26
C MET A 43 -4.02 -0.69 -15.01
N VAL A 44 -3.25 -1.73 -14.64
CA VAL A 44 -3.41 -2.44 -13.36
C VAL A 44 -3.15 -1.49 -12.19
N GLY A 45 -2.11 -0.65 -12.26
CA GLY A 45 -1.85 0.40 -11.28
C GLY A 45 -3.03 1.38 -11.14
N ALA A 46 -3.60 1.83 -12.26
CA ALA A 46 -4.77 2.71 -12.26
C ALA A 46 -6.00 2.03 -11.62
N ALA A 47 -6.25 0.76 -11.93
CA ALA A 47 -7.32 -0.01 -11.33
C ALA A 47 -7.11 -0.22 -9.81
N LEU A 48 -5.86 -0.43 -9.36
CA LEU A 48 -5.49 -0.47 -7.94
C LEU A 48 -5.80 0.86 -7.25
N GLY A 49 -5.41 1.99 -7.87
CA GLY A 49 -5.67 3.34 -7.34
C GLY A 49 -7.15 3.64 -7.22
N LEU A 50 -7.94 3.29 -8.22
CA LEU A 50 -9.40 3.42 -8.23
C LEU A 50 -10.04 2.55 -7.14
N THR A 51 -9.60 1.30 -7.00
CA THR A 51 -10.09 0.36 -5.99
C THR A 51 -9.79 0.86 -4.58
N LEU A 52 -8.54 1.28 -4.31
CA LEU A 52 -8.12 1.82 -3.03
C LEU A 52 -8.95 3.05 -2.64
N TYR A 53 -9.16 3.98 -3.59
CA TYR A 53 -9.89 5.22 -3.34
C TYR A 53 -11.38 4.98 -3.10
N HIS A 54 -12.07 4.24 -3.97
CA HIS A 54 -13.52 4.03 -3.85
C HIS A 54 -13.89 3.14 -2.66
N ALA A 55 -13.07 2.13 -2.34
CA ALA A 55 -13.29 1.28 -1.18
C ALA A 55 -12.79 1.93 0.13
N ALA A 56 -12.06 3.07 0.03
CA ALA A 56 -11.35 3.64 1.16
C ALA A 56 -10.54 2.57 1.93
N PHE A 57 -9.84 1.69 1.18
CA PHE A 57 -9.19 0.52 1.74
C PHE A 57 -7.86 0.89 2.38
N GLY A 58 -7.94 1.38 3.62
CA GLY A 58 -6.78 1.86 4.38
C GLY A 58 -6.32 0.85 5.44
N PHE A 59 -5.08 0.38 5.33
CA PHE A 59 -4.47 -0.46 6.37
C PHE A 59 -4.27 0.33 7.68
N THR A 60 -3.79 1.55 7.56
CA THR A 60 -3.49 2.45 8.68
C THR A 60 -4.74 2.78 9.51
N SER A 61 -5.82 3.16 8.84
CA SER A 61 -7.10 3.49 9.50
C SER A 61 -7.77 2.27 10.09
N ALA A 62 -7.79 1.15 9.38
CA ALA A 62 -8.36 -0.09 9.88
C ALA A 62 -7.73 -0.54 11.19
N TRP A 63 -6.38 -0.48 11.27
CA TRP A 63 -5.66 -0.83 12.48
C TRP A 63 -5.89 0.17 13.61
N ARG A 64 -5.90 1.48 13.29
CA ARG A 64 -6.21 2.53 14.28
C ARG A 64 -7.60 2.37 14.89
N VAL A 65 -8.61 2.19 14.06
CA VAL A 65 -9.99 2.02 14.49
C VAL A 65 -10.14 0.76 15.37
N PHE A 66 -9.47 -0.33 15.00
CA PHE A 66 -9.47 -1.54 15.83
C PHE A 66 -8.75 -1.33 17.18
N ILE A 67 -7.62 -0.63 17.20
CA ILE A 67 -6.85 -0.38 18.43
C ILE A 67 -7.66 0.51 19.38
N ASN A 68 -8.27 1.59 18.89
CA ASN A 68 -9.00 2.56 19.71
C ASN A 68 -10.41 2.05 20.08
N ASP A 69 -11.14 1.56 19.08
CA ASP A 69 -12.58 1.37 19.19
C ASP A 69 -12.99 -0.09 19.12
N ARG A 70 -12.07 -1.02 18.90
CA ARG A 70 -12.33 -2.45 18.69
C ARG A 70 -13.27 -2.74 17.52
N ARG A 71 -13.50 -1.80 16.60
CA ARG A 71 -14.23 -2.02 15.36
C ARG A 71 -13.33 -2.78 14.38
N GLY A 72 -13.72 -3.99 13.99
CA GLY A 72 -12.86 -4.94 13.25
C GLY A 72 -13.18 -5.08 11.76
N ALA A 73 -14.12 -4.32 11.21
CA ALA A 73 -14.55 -4.46 9.82
C ALA A 73 -13.39 -4.36 8.80
N GLY A 74 -12.47 -3.40 8.99
CA GLY A 74 -11.30 -3.24 8.13
C GLY A 74 -10.30 -4.40 8.22
N LEU A 75 -10.06 -4.95 9.42
CA LEU A 75 -9.20 -6.14 9.59
C LEU A 75 -9.83 -7.37 8.94
N ARG A 76 -11.13 -7.58 9.10
CA ARG A 76 -11.86 -8.69 8.43
C ARG A 76 -11.78 -8.58 6.92
N ALA A 77 -11.89 -7.37 6.36
CA ALA A 77 -11.71 -7.15 4.93
C ALA A 77 -10.28 -7.49 4.47
N GLN A 78 -9.25 -7.18 5.27
CA GLN A 78 -7.88 -7.61 4.99
C GLN A 78 -7.72 -9.14 5.04
N MET A 79 -8.39 -9.83 5.97
CA MET A 79 -8.38 -11.30 6.00
C MET A 79 -9.05 -11.90 4.75
N VAL A 80 -10.15 -11.33 4.26
CA VAL A 80 -10.79 -11.75 2.99
C VAL A 80 -9.82 -11.53 1.81
N MET A 81 -9.16 -10.37 1.76
CA MET A 81 -8.16 -10.06 0.72
C MET A 81 -7.02 -11.07 0.71
N LEU A 82 -6.46 -11.38 1.90
CA LEU A 82 -5.37 -12.35 2.05
C LEU A 82 -5.83 -13.78 1.72
N ALA A 83 -7.02 -14.17 2.17
CA ALA A 83 -7.57 -15.50 1.88
C ALA A 83 -7.72 -15.72 0.37
N LEU A 84 -8.30 -14.76 -0.35
CA LEU A 84 -8.40 -14.84 -1.80
C LEU A 84 -7.01 -14.83 -2.47
N ALA A 85 -6.08 -14.01 -1.97
CA ALA A 85 -4.74 -13.96 -2.52
C ALA A 85 -3.99 -15.30 -2.36
N VAL A 86 -4.00 -15.94 -1.19
CA VAL A 86 -3.31 -17.23 -1.03
C VAL A 86 -3.95 -18.33 -1.86
N LEU A 87 -5.29 -18.32 -2.03
CA LEU A 87 -6.00 -19.27 -2.91
C LEU A 87 -5.55 -19.15 -4.38
N LEU A 88 -5.22 -17.93 -4.83
CA LEU A 88 -4.75 -17.69 -6.19
C LEU A 88 -3.23 -17.91 -6.35
N PHE A 89 -2.45 -17.43 -5.38
CA PHE A 89 -0.99 -17.40 -5.47
C PHE A 89 -0.32 -18.74 -5.16
N PHE A 90 -0.78 -19.48 -4.15
CA PHE A 90 -0.10 -20.70 -3.73
C PHE A 90 -0.07 -21.76 -4.82
N PRO A 91 -1.17 -22.04 -5.56
CA PRO A 91 -1.11 -22.94 -6.71
C PRO A 91 -0.15 -22.47 -7.80
N ALA A 92 -0.18 -21.17 -8.16
CA ALA A 92 0.68 -20.60 -9.19
C ALA A 92 2.17 -20.65 -8.79
N LEU A 93 2.48 -20.31 -7.53
CA LEU A 93 3.85 -20.35 -7.01
C LEU A 93 4.34 -21.79 -6.76
N GLY A 94 3.42 -22.70 -6.44
CA GLY A 94 3.72 -24.14 -6.34
C GLY A 94 4.07 -24.75 -7.70
N ALA A 95 3.39 -24.32 -8.76
CA ALA A 95 3.69 -24.71 -10.14
C ALA A 95 4.93 -24.00 -10.71
N GLY A 96 5.34 -22.84 -10.13
CA GLY A 96 6.45 -22.02 -10.61
C GLY A 96 6.17 -21.26 -11.90
N THR A 97 4.99 -21.43 -12.49
CA THR A 97 4.58 -20.79 -13.74
C THR A 97 3.14 -20.32 -13.69
N LEU A 98 2.81 -19.25 -14.40
CA LEU A 98 1.47 -18.73 -14.56
C LEU A 98 1.29 -18.24 -16.01
N LEU A 99 0.28 -18.75 -16.71
CA LEU A 99 0.04 -18.43 -18.14
C LEU A 99 1.29 -18.66 -19.02
N GLY A 100 2.06 -19.71 -18.74
CA GLY A 100 3.27 -20.06 -19.48
C GLY A 100 4.50 -19.18 -19.15
N GLN A 101 4.40 -18.26 -18.20
CA GLN A 101 5.52 -17.41 -17.74
C GLN A 101 6.01 -17.85 -16.36
N PRO A 102 7.33 -17.82 -16.10
CA PRO A 102 7.86 -18.09 -14.77
C PRO A 102 7.40 -17.04 -13.78
N VAL A 103 6.98 -17.48 -12.59
CA VAL A 103 6.56 -16.59 -11.50
C VAL A 103 7.36 -16.87 -10.24
N VAL A 104 7.70 -15.80 -9.52
CA VAL A 104 8.40 -15.86 -8.25
C VAL A 104 7.64 -15.12 -7.17
N GLY A 105 7.59 -15.71 -5.97
CA GLY A 105 7.02 -15.05 -4.79
C GLY A 105 8.00 -14.07 -4.16
N LEU A 106 7.45 -13.15 -3.39
CA LEU A 106 8.24 -12.24 -2.54
C LEU A 106 8.56 -12.96 -1.22
N VAL A 107 9.67 -13.69 -1.21
CA VAL A 107 10.15 -14.45 -0.04
C VAL A 107 11.46 -13.81 0.42
N ALA A 108 11.47 -13.33 1.67
CA ALA A 108 12.62 -12.62 2.24
C ALA A 108 13.04 -13.23 3.60
N PRO A 109 14.29 -12.98 4.04
CA PRO A 109 14.75 -13.35 5.36
C PRO A 109 13.85 -12.78 6.46
N ALA A 110 13.67 -13.53 7.54
CA ALA A 110 12.90 -13.11 8.70
C ALA A 110 13.85 -12.90 9.89
N GLY A 111 14.10 -11.65 10.28
CA GLY A 111 15.12 -11.36 11.30
C GLY A 111 14.97 -9.99 11.94
N VAL A 112 16.05 -9.58 12.62
CA VAL A 112 16.09 -8.32 13.38
C VAL A 112 15.73 -7.10 12.53
N SER A 113 16.25 -7.03 11.30
CA SER A 113 15.97 -5.92 10.38
C SER A 113 14.47 -5.82 10.07
N VAL A 114 13.80 -6.97 9.86
CA VAL A 114 12.35 -7.01 9.58
C VAL A 114 11.55 -6.54 10.79
N VAL A 115 11.88 -7.04 11.99
CA VAL A 115 11.18 -6.65 13.22
C VAL A 115 11.31 -5.16 13.49
N PHE A 116 12.54 -4.64 13.46
CA PHE A 116 12.78 -3.22 13.71
C PHE A 116 12.18 -2.35 12.60
N GLY A 117 12.42 -2.70 11.34
CA GLY A 117 11.92 -1.96 10.19
C GLY A 117 10.38 -1.90 10.16
N ALA A 118 9.71 -3.03 10.38
CA ALA A 118 8.25 -3.09 10.44
C ALA A 118 7.69 -2.34 11.65
N PHE A 119 8.36 -2.37 12.81
CA PHE A 119 7.96 -1.64 14.00
C PHE A 119 7.97 -0.12 13.77
N ILE A 120 9.09 0.44 13.27
CA ILE A 120 9.16 1.88 13.00
C ILE A 120 8.25 2.28 11.83
N PHE A 121 8.06 1.40 10.83
CA PHE A 121 7.08 1.60 9.77
C PHE A 121 5.66 1.73 10.36
N GLY A 122 5.30 0.88 11.32
CA GLY A 122 4.03 0.93 12.02
C GLY A 122 3.79 2.26 12.74
N ILE A 123 4.80 2.81 13.42
CA ILE A 123 4.75 4.17 14.00
C ILE A 123 4.54 5.20 12.88
N GLY A 124 5.35 5.11 11.83
CA GLY A 124 5.30 5.99 10.67
C GLY A 124 3.93 6.06 10.01
N MET A 125 3.21 4.92 9.92
CA MET A 125 1.84 4.87 9.38
C MET A 125 0.91 5.85 10.11
N GLN A 126 0.98 5.96 11.42
CA GLN A 126 0.09 6.80 12.20
C GLN A 126 0.47 8.29 12.16
N LEU A 127 1.75 8.60 12.12
CA LEU A 127 2.25 9.97 12.01
C LEU A 127 2.15 10.49 10.58
N GLY A 128 2.56 9.70 9.58
CA GLY A 128 2.45 10.02 8.16
C GLY A 128 1.00 10.10 7.67
N GLY A 129 0.08 9.36 8.31
CA GLY A 129 -1.35 9.37 7.99
C GLY A 129 -1.77 8.29 6.99
N GLY A 130 -0.84 7.48 6.49
CA GLY A 130 -1.08 6.38 5.56
C GLY A 130 0.08 5.41 5.50
N CYS A 131 -0.12 4.23 4.93
CA CYS A 131 0.95 3.36 4.46
C CYS A 131 1.42 3.80 3.06
N ALA A 132 2.24 3.03 2.36
CA ALA A 132 2.70 3.41 1.04
C ALA A 132 1.55 3.55 0.02
N SER A 133 0.67 2.55 -0.10
CA SER A 133 -0.51 2.65 -0.98
C SER A 133 -1.48 3.74 -0.50
N GLY A 134 -1.64 3.88 0.83
CA GLY A 134 -2.42 4.95 1.44
C GLY A 134 -1.92 6.34 1.04
N THR A 135 -0.62 6.54 1.04
CA THR A 135 0.02 7.79 0.60
C THR A 135 -0.27 8.07 -0.88
N LEU A 136 -0.05 7.08 -1.76
CA LEU A 136 -0.25 7.26 -3.22
C LEU A 136 -1.70 7.59 -3.57
N PHE A 137 -2.68 6.80 -3.10
CA PHE A 137 -4.06 7.07 -3.49
C PHE A 137 -4.62 8.35 -2.84
N THR A 138 -4.11 8.75 -1.68
CA THR A 138 -4.54 9.99 -1.03
C THR A 138 -3.90 11.22 -1.71
N VAL A 139 -2.66 11.10 -2.20
CA VAL A 139 -2.03 12.09 -3.10
C VAL A 139 -2.87 12.25 -4.37
N GLY A 140 -3.22 11.16 -5.04
CA GLY A 140 -4.11 11.18 -6.20
C GLY A 140 -5.48 11.80 -5.89
N GLY A 141 -5.99 11.61 -4.67
CA GLY A 141 -7.20 12.25 -4.16
C GLY A 141 -7.08 13.76 -3.89
N GLY A 142 -5.90 14.35 -4.02
CA GLY A 142 -5.65 15.80 -3.87
C GLY A 142 -5.23 16.24 -2.46
N ASN A 143 -4.75 15.35 -1.60
CA ASN A 143 -4.30 15.70 -0.26
C ASN A 143 -2.85 16.20 -0.27
N ALA A 144 -2.66 17.52 -0.11
CA ALA A 144 -1.34 18.16 -0.15
C ALA A 144 -0.42 17.72 1.01
N ARG A 145 -0.96 17.40 2.21
CA ARG A 145 -0.16 16.88 3.31
C ARG A 145 0.50 15.55 2.94
N MET A 146 -0.21 14.70 2.20
CA MET A 146 0.33 13.41 1.80
C MET A 146 1.44 13.52 0.75
N LEU A 147 1.51 14.62 -0.01
CA LEU A 147 2.68 14.93 -0.85
C LEU A 147 3.95 15.12 0.00
N VAL A 148 3.83 15.82 1.14
CA VAL A 148 4.94 15.97 2.09
C VAL A 148 5.34 14.61 2.67
N THR A 149 4.35 13.81 3.09
CA THR A 149 4.62 12.43 3.56
C THR A 149 5.34 11.61 2.48
N LEU A 150 4.90 11.69 1.21
CA LEU A 150 5.53 10.98 0.09
C LEU A 150 6.98 11.43 -0.14
N LEU A 151 7.22 12.74 -0.13
CA LEU A 151 8.57 13.28 -0.29
C LEU A 151 9.52 12.73 0.78
N PHE A 152 9.12 12.79 2.05
CA PHE A 152 9.95 12.30 3.14
C PHE A 152 9.98 10.76 3.21
N PHE A 153 8.99 10.06 2.65
CA PHE A 153 9.04 8.62 2.44
C PHE A 153 10.15 8.25 1.44
N ILE A 154 10.25 9.00 0.34
CA ILE A 154 11.33 8.85 -0.66
C ILE A 154 12.68 9.12 0.00
N CYS A 155 12.83 10.21 0.75
CA CYS A 155 14.06 10.55 1.48
C CYS A 155 14.45 9.44 2.47
N GLY A 156 13.52 8.98 3.30
CA GLY A 156 13.78 7.90 4.25
C GLY A 156 14.15 6.58 3.57
N SER A 157 13.53 6.26 2.43
CA SER A 157 13.87 5.07 1.63
C SER A 157 15.28 5.17 1.07
N LEU A 158 15.69 6.33 0.55
CA LEU A 158 17.05 6.58 0.05
C LEU A 158 18.08 6.42 1.17
N ILE A 159 17.87 7.09 2.31
CA ILE A 159 18.79 7.04 3.46
C ILE A 159 18.99 5.58 3.92
N ALA A 160 17.91 4.80 3.97
CA ALA A 160 18.00 3.40 4.38
C ALA A 160 18.85 2.56 3.42
N THR A 161 18.86 2.86 2.11
CA THR A 161 19.70 2.11 1.15
C THR A 161 21.21 2.27 1.41
N HIS A 162 21.62 3.35 2.08
CA HIS A 162 23.01 3.55 2.50
C HIS A 162 23.40 2.67 3.72
N HIS A 163 22.42 2.36 4.58
CA HIS A 163 22.66 1.62 5.82
C HIS A 163 22.28 0.14 5.75
N VAL A 164 21.80 -0.33 4.60
CA VAL A 164 21.17 -1.65 4.47
C VAL A 164 22.11 -2.81 4.79
N ASP A 165 23.39 -2.68 4.48
CA ASP A 165 24.40 -3.71 4.71
C ASP A 165 24.53 -4.04 6.18
N TRP A 166 24.63 -3.02 7.01
CA TRP A 166 24.67 -3.20 8.46
C TRP A 166 23.42 -3.91 8.99
N TRP A 167 22.22 -3.50 8.50
CA TRP A 167 20.97 -4.09 8.92
C TRP A 167 20.82 -5.55 8.49
N PHE A 168 21.26 -5.88 7.27
CA PHE A 168 21.14 -7.23 6.72
C PHE A 168 22.24 -8.18 7.24
N ALA A 169 23.29 -7.65 7.85
CA ALA A 169 24.28 -8.44 8.58
C ALA A 169 23.79 -8.89 9.97
N LEU A 170 22.67 -8.31 10.50
CA LEU A 170 22.11 -8.72 11.78
C LEU A 170 21.46 -10.11 11.70
N PRO A 171 21.31 -10.82 12.83
CA PRO A 171 20.76 -12.18 12.87
C PRO A 171 19.39 -12.27 12.18
N ALA A 172 19.27 -13.21 11.25
CA ALA A 172 18.05 -13.50 10.52
C ALA A 172 17.94 -14.99 10.20
N PHE A 173 16.72 -15.51 10.19
CA PHE A 173 16.43 -16.80 9.57
C PHE A 173 16.53 -16.68 8.07
N PRO A 174 16.92 -17.74 7.35
CA PRO A 174 16.87 -17.77 5.90
C PRO A 174 15.49 -17.42 5.36
N ALA A 175 15.42 -17.07 4.07
CA ALA A 175 14.15 -16.83 3.41
C ALA A 175 13.32 -18.12 3.34
N VAL A 176 12.23 -18.21 4.13
CA VAL A 176 11.37 -19.38 4.25
C VAL A 176 10.06 -19.15 3.53
N SER A 177 9.70 -20.05 2.60
CA SER A 177 8.38 -20.14 1.98
C SER A 177 7.62 -21.35 2.54
N ILE A 178 6.49 -21.12 3.21
CA ILE A 178 5.65 -22.20 3.72
C ILE A 178 5.09 -23.10 2.60
N VAL A 179 4.92 -22.54 1.38
CA VAL A 179 4.49 -23.31 0.20
C VAL A 179 5.56 -24.29 -0.23
N LYS A 180 6.84 -23.86 -0.25
CA LYS A 180 7.96 -24.75 -0.57
C LYS A 180 8.24 -25.76 0.54
N SER A 181 8.06 -25.38 1.81
CA SER A 181 8.36 -26.23 2.96
C SER A 181 7.32 -27.30 3.23
N PHE A 182 6.03 -26.97 3.07
CA PHE A 182 4.91 -27.85 3.43
C PHE A 182 4.07 -28.30 2.24
N GLY A 183 4.29 -27.75 1.05
CA GLY A 183 3.42 -27.93 -0.12
C GLY A 183 2.20 -26.99 -0.11
N VAL A 184 1.50 -26.94 -1.24
CA VAL A 184 0.41 -26.00 -1.50
C VAL A 184 -0.77 -26.20 -0.52
N VAL A 185 -1.25 -27.43 -0.38
CA VAL A 185 -2.49 -27.71 0.39
C VAL A 185 -2.31 -27.45 1.89
N PRO A 186 -1.28 -27.97 2.57
CA PRO A 186 -1.06 -27.67 3.99
C PRO A 186 -0.83 -26.18 4.25
N ALA A 187 -0.09 -25.51 3.37
CA ALA A 187 0.16 -24.06 3.49
C ALA A 187 -1.15 -23.26 3.36
N LEU A 188 -2.06 -23.64 2.46
CA LEU A 188 -3.39 -23.05 2.32
C LEU A 188 -4.22 -23.23 3.60
N ILE A 189 -4.32 -24.46 4.09
CA ILE A 189 -5.11 -24.77 5.29
C ILE A 189 -4.60 -23.94 6.47
N LEU A 190 -3.28 -23.92 6.69
CA LEU A 190 -2.68 -23.17 7.78
C LEU A 190 -2.99 -21.68 7.66
N SER A 191 -2.78 -21.09 6.48
CA SER A 191 -3.00 -19.65 6.26
C SER A 191 -4.47 -19.27 6.44
N LEU A 192 -5.40 -20.04 5.85
CA LEU A 192 -6.84 -19.80 5.98
C LEU A 192 -7.32 -19.96 7.41
N ALA A 193 -6.80 -20.94 8.16
CA ALA A 193 -7.12 -21.13 9.58
C ALA A 193 -6.68 -19.91 10.42
N VAL A 194 -5.48 -19.36 10.17
CA VAL A 194 -5.00 -18.17 10.87
C VAL A 194 -5.85 -16.95 10.51
N PHE A 195 -6.23 -16.75 9.24
CA PHE A 195 -7.10 -15.66 8.83
C PHE A 195 -8.50 -15.77 9.46
N ALA A 196 -9.07 -16.97 9.50
CA ALA A 196 -10.34 -17.24 10.16
C ALA A 196 -10.27 -16.96 11.66
N LEU A 197 -9.17 -17.35 12.32
CA LEU A 197 -8.93 -17.07 13.75
C LEU A 197 -8.87 -15.56 14.00
N ILE A 198 -8.08 -14.81 13.22
CA ILE A 198 -7.99 -13.35 13.35
C ILE A 198 -9.38 -12.72 13.15
N ALA A 199 -10.12 -13.13 12.11
CA ALA A 199 -11.46 -12.62 11.87
C ALA A 199 -12.41 -12.94 13.04
N ALA A 200 -12.41 -14.17 13.57
CA ALA A 200 -13.23 -14.57 14.70
C ALA A 200 -12.90 -13.79 15.99
N VAL A 201 -11.61 -13.56 16.25
CA VAL A 201 -11.15 -12.75 17.39
C VAL A 201 -11.66 -11.31 17.26
N THR A 202 -11.57 -10.70 16.06
CA THR A 202 -12.08 -9.33 15.84
C THR A 202 -13.60 -9.27 16.04
N VAL A 203 -14.36 -10.26 15.54
CA VAL A 203 -15.81 -10.35 15.73
C VAL A 203 -16.15 -10.43 17.23
N ARG A 204 -15.44 -11.32 17.95
CA ARG A 204 -15.69 -11.51 19.40
C ARG A 204 -15.40 -10.24 20.19
N LEU A 205 -14.28 -9.57 19.93
CA LEU A 205 -13.89 -8.32 20.60
C LEU A 205 -14.86 -7.18 20.30
N GLU A 206 -15.29 -7.05 19.05
CA GLU A 206 -16.25 -6.03 18.63
C GLU A 206 -17.62 -6.25 19.29
N LYS A 207 -18.15 -7.47 19.24
CA LYS A 207 -19.42 -7.83 19.89
C LYS A 207 -19.37 -7.63 21.41
N ARG A 208 -18.25 -7.97 22.08
CA ARG A 208 -18.08 -7.74 23.53
C ARG A 208 -18.12 -6.26 23.90
N ARG A 209 -17.59 -5.38 23.05
CA ARG A 209 -17.51 -3.94 23.33
C ARG A 209 -18.78 -3.18 22.92
N HIS A 210 -19.44 -3.58 21.82
CA HIS A 210 -20.50 -2.82 21.17
C HIS A 210 -21.84 -3.57 21.09
N GLY A 211 -21.91 -4.82 21.53
CA GLY A 211 -23.10 -5.68 21.39
C GLY A 211 -23.34 -6.21 19.98
N GLN A 212 -23.00 -5.44 18.96
CA GLN A 212 -23.27 -5.75 17.56
C GLN A 212 -22.07 -5.38 16.67
N LEU A 213 -22.03 -5.99 15.49
CA LEU A 213 -21.04 -5.64 14.46
C LEU A 213 -21.40 -4.32 13.79
N GLU A 214 -20.38 -3.59 13.34
CA GLU A 214 -20.54 -2.37 12.56
C GLU A 214 -21.24 -2.67 11.23
N GLU A 215 -22.30 -1.94 10.93
CA GLU A 215 -22.92 -1.97 9.61
C GLU A 215 -21.97 -1.38 8.57
N GLY A 216 -21.92 -2.00 7.40
CA GLY A 216 -21.10 -1.49 6.29
C GLY A 216 -21.58 -0.11 5.83
N VAL A 217 -20.68 0.64 5.19
CA VAL A 217 -20.97 1.98 4.66
C VAL A 217 -22.16 1.94 3.70
N LYS A 218 -23.24 2.64 4.06
CA LYS A 218 -24.42 2.82 3.19
C LYS A 218 -24.05 3.80 2.08
N SER A 219 -24.16 3.38 0.83
CA SER A 219 -23.90 4.23 -0.33
C SER A 219 -25.21 4.94 -0.74
N PRO A 220 -25.17 6.24 -1.05
CA PRO A 220 -26.30 6.95 -1.64
C PRO A 220 -26.56 6.53 -3.09
N HIS A 221 -25.67 5.75 -3.69
CA HIS A 221 -25.72 5.30 -5.07
C HIS A 221 -25.91 3.78 -5.16
N SER A 222 -26.59 3.32 -6.23
CA SER A 222 -26.76 1.90 -6.56
C SER A 222 -26.25 1.59 -7.97
N GLY A 223 -26.07 0.32 -8.29
CA GLY A 223 -25.67 -0.16 -9.63
C GLY A 223 -24.41 0.51 -10.18
N VAL A 224 -24.42 0.82 -11.47
CA VAL A 224 -23.27 1.44 -12.19
C VAL A 224 -22.82 2.75 -11.56
N ARG A 225 -23.76 3.54 -11.03
CA ARG A 225 -23.44 4.82 -10.39
C ARG A 225 -22.61 4.62 -9.11
N ARG A 226 -22.89 3.57 -8.34
CA ARG A 226 -22.07 3.20 -7.17
C ARG A 226 -20.68 2.73 -7.60
N PHE A 227 -20.59 1.97 -8.69
CA PHE A 227 -19.32 1.51 -9.23
C PHE A 227 -18.42 2.68 -9.65
N LEU A 228 -18.97 3.69 -10.35
CA LEU A 228 -18.21 4.83 -10.87
C LEU A 228 -17.90 5.91 -9.82
N ARG A 229 -18.75 6.09 -8.81
CA ARG A 229 -18.66 7.20 -7.84
C ARG A 229 -18.33 6.78 -6.42
N GLY A 230 -18.36 5.49 -6.13
CA GLY A 230 -18.20 4.98 -4.77
C GLY A 230 -19.32 5.45 -3.81
N PRO A 231 -19.16 5.33 -2.51
CA PRO A 231 -18.16 4.44 -1.88
C PRO A 231 -18.47 2.96 -2.11
N TRP A 232 -17.40 2.18 -2.29
CA TRP A 232 -17.52 0.73 -2.42
C TRP A 232 -17.53 0.05 -1.05
N PRO A 233 -18.21 -1.10 -0.92
CA PRO A 233 -18.02 -1.94 0.25
C PRO A 233 -16.57 -2.38 0.39
N LEU A 234 -16.07 -2.51 1.61
CA LEU A 234 -14.70 -3.00 1.87
C LEU A 234 -14.39 -4.35 1.21
N VAL A 235 -15.41 -5.23 1.10
CA VAL A 235 -15.26 -6.54 0.43
C VAL A 235 -14.95 -6.37 -1.06
N TRP A 236 -15.55 -5.40 -1.75
CA TRP A 236 -15.21 -5.12 -3.16
C TRP A 236 -13.76 -4.67 -3.30
N GLY A 237 -13.30 -3.83 -2.35
CA GLY A 237 -11.90 -3.45 -2.26
C GLY A 237 -10.99 -4.66 -2.05
N ALA A 238 -11.31 -5.51 -1.08
CA ALA A 238 -10.55 -6.72 -0.77
C ALA A 238 -10.40 -7.66 -1.97
N VAL A 239 -11.52 -7.96 -2.66
CA VAL A 239 -11.53 -8.80 -3.86
C VAL A 239 -10.77 -8.14 -5.00
N GLY A 240 -11.04 -6.85 -5.26
CA GLY A 240 -10.35 -6.10 -6.32
C GLY A 240 -8.83 -6.07 -6.13
N LEU A 241 -8.36 -5.79 -4.91
CA LEU A 241 -6.93 -5.77 -4.61
C LEU A 241 -6.28 -7.16 -4.76
N ALA A 242 -6.95 -8.23 -4.34
CA ALA A 242 -6.43 -9.59 -4.50
C ALA A 242 -6.33 -9.99 -5.97
N LEU A 243 -7.35 -9.72 -6.78
CA LEU A 243 -7.35 -10.01 -8.22
C LEU A 243 -6.32 -9.17 -8.97
N LEU A 244 -6.19 -7.88 -8.66
CA LEU A 244 -5.22 -7.00 -9.31
C LEU A 244 -3.78 -7.33 -8.90
N ASN A 245 -3.53 -7.79 -7.66
CA ASN A 245 -2.23 -8.33 -7.28
C ASN A 245 -1.91 -9.63 -8.04
N TYR A 246 -2.89 -10.50 -8.24
CA TYR A 246 -2.72 -11.72 -9.06
C TYR A 246 -2.47 -11.38 -10.54
N ALA A 247 -3.17 -10.38 -11.08
CA ALA A 247 -2.88 -9.86 -12.42
C ALA A 247 -1.45 -9.28 -12.51
N THR A 248 -0.97 -8.64 -11.44
CA THR A 248 0.42 -8.19 -11.36
C THR A 248 1.39 -9.38 -11.41
N LEU A 249 1.13 -10.45 -10.65
CA LEU A 249 1.93 -11.67 -10.70
C LEU A 249 1.97 -12.24 -12.12
N ALA A 250 0.84 -12.32 -12.80
CA ALA A 250 0.74 -12.85 -14.17
C ALA A 250 1.50 -11.99 -15.19
N LEU A 251 1.43 -10.66 -15.08
CA LEU A 251 2.07 -9.74 -16.02
C LEU A 251 3.54 -9.48 -15.68
N ALA A 252 3.87 -9.32 -14.41
CA ALA A 252 5.22 -8.93 -13.97
C ALA A 252 6.12 -10.13 -13.61
N GLY A 253 5.56 -11.34 -13.50
CA GLY A 253 6.25 -12.52 -12.98
C GLY A 253 6.53 -12.45 -11.46
N ARG A 254 6.10 -11.39 -10.79
CA ARG A 254 6.29 -11.13 -9.36
C ARG A 254 5.09 -10.40 -8.76
N PRO A 255 4.83 -10.53 -7.44
CA PRO A 255 3.74 -9.84 -6.76
C PRO A 255 3.89 -8.31 -6.78
N TRP A 256 2.77 -7.63 -6.52
CA TRP A 256 2.72 -6.19 -6.38
C TRP A 256 3.58 -5.68 -5.22
N GLY A 257 4.39 -4.66 -5.50
CA GLY A 257 5.17 -3.87 -4.55
C GLY A 257 5.02 -2.39 -4.83
N ILE A 258 5.45 -1.55 -3.89
CA ILE A 258 5.38 -0.08 -4.02
C ILE A 258 6.73 0.56 -3.69
N THR A 259 7.28 0.27 -2.53
CA THR A 259 8.37 1.06 -1.93
C THR A 259 9.73 0.92 -2.60
N SER A 260 9.91 -0.01 -3.53
CA SER A 260 11.12 -0.07 -4.37
C SER A 260 11.23 1.14 -5.30
N ALA A 261 10.11 1.59 -5.84
CA ALA A 261 10.06 2.81 -6.66
C ALA A 261 10.50 4.05 -5.87
N PHE A 262 10.08 4.18 -4.61
CA PHE A 262 10.47 5.34 -3.79
C PHE A 262 11.98 5.40 -3.55
N ALA A 263 12.63 4.25 -3.27
CA ALA A 263 14.08 4.20 -3.18
C ALA A 263 14.74 4.57 -4.52
N LEU A 264 14.22 4.06 -5.63
CA LEU A 264 14.73 4.34 -6.98
C LEU A 264 14.58 5.82 -7.33
N TRP A 265 13.42 6.44 -7.06
CA TRP A 265 13.20 7.87 -7.33
C TRP A 265 14.16 8.74 -6.50
N GLY A 266 14.32 8.43 -5.21
CA GLY A 266 15.29 9.10 -4.35
C GLY A 266 16.72 8.96 -4.88
N ALA A 267 17.13 7.76 -5.28
CA ALA A 267 18.45 7.49 -5.81
C ALA A 267 18.73 8.24 -7.12
N LYS A 268 17.76 8.26 -8.04
CA LYS A 268 17.90 9.01 -9.31
C LYS A 268 17.99 10.52 -9.08
N VAL A 269 17.19 11.07 -8.17
CA VAL A 269 17.29 12.49 -7.81
C VAL A 269 18.65 12.81 -7.17
N ALA A 270 19.10 11.98 -6.21
CA ALA A 270 20.38 12.16 -5.56
C ALA A 270 21.56 12.05 -6.54
N SER A 271 21.53 11.07 -7.46
CA SER A 271 22.52 10.97 -8.53
C SER A 271 22.53 12.19 -9.45
N GLY A 272 21.34 12.74 -9.76
CA GLY A 272 21.20 13.94 -10.59
C GLY A 272 21.79 15.22 -9.96
N VAL A 273 21.92 15.26 -8.63
CA VAL A 273 22.57 16.36 -7.91
C VAL A 273 24.03 16.04 -7.48
N GLY A 274 24.60 14.97 -8.06
CA GLY A 274 26.03 14.66 -7.90
C GLY A 274 26.37 13.71 -6.75
N VAL A 275 25.39 13.10 -6.06
CA VAL A 275 25.68 12.06 -5.06
C VAL A 275 25.96 10.75 -5.75
N ASP A 276 27.12 10.14 -5.47
CA ASP A 276 27.47 8.82 -6.01
C ASP A 276 26.73 7.69 -5.29
N VAL A 277 25.43 7.59 -5.57
CA VAL A 277 24.56 6.55 -5.02
C VAL A 277 24.95 5.17 -5.54
N GLY A 278 25.50 5.08 -6.75
CA GLY A 278 25.95 3.84 -7.37
C GLY A 278 27.05 3.12 -6.60
N ALA A 279 27.84 3.85 -5.80
CA ALA A 279 28.86 3.28 -4.93
C ALA A 279 28.30 2.58 -3.67
N TRP A 280 27.02 2.78 -3.32
CA TRP A 280 26.42 2.14 -2.16
C TRP A 280 26.09 0.68 -2.46
N ALA A 281 26.39 -0.24 -1.54
CA ALA A 281 26.27 -1.68 -1.75
C ALA A 281 24.86 -2.11 -2.17
N PHE A 282 23.81 -1.48 -1.65
CA PHE A 282 22.45 -1.74 -2.10
C PHE A 282 22.27 -1.55 -3.61
N TRP A 283 22.85 -0.50 -4.18
CA TRP A 283 22.75 -0.18 -5.60
C TRP A 283 23.75 -0.94 -6.47
N GLN A 284 24.72 -1.65 -5.86
CA GLN A 284 25.62 -2.58 -6.56
C GLN A 284 24.98 -3.96 -6.77
N MET A 285 23.90 -4.30 -6.08
CA MET A 285 23.15 -5.53 -6.33
C MET A 285 22.62 -5.54 -7.77
N PRO A 286 22.78 -6.65 -8.54
CA PRO A 286 22.54 -6.65 -9.99
C PRO A 286 21.19 -6.08 -10.43
N GLY A 287 20.10 -6.45 -9.72
CA GLY A 287 18.76 -5.95 -10.01
C GLY A 287 18.59 -4.46 -9.74
N ASN A 288 19.18 -3.95 -8.66
CA ASN A 288 19.11 -2.54 -8.27
C ASN A 288 20.02 -1.67 -9.16
N ALA A 289 21.22 -2.15 -9.50
CA ALA A 289 22.12 -1.48 -10.43
C ALA A 289 21.48 -1.30 -11.81
N LYS A 290 20.83 -2.35 -12.32
CA LYS A 290 20.07 -2.28 -13.57
C LYS A 290 18.94 -1.25 -13.49
N ALA A 291 18.16 -1.25 -12.41
CA ALA A 291 17.07 -0.29 -12.22
C ALA A 291 17.59 1.17 -12.09
N LEU A 292 18.73 1.37 -11.43
CA LEU A 292 19.36 2.68 -11.31
C LEU A 292 19.87 3.20 -12.66
N ALA A 293 20.38 2.35 -13.53
CA ALA A 293 20.85 2.73 -14.87
C ALA A 293 19.68 2.96 -15.86
N ALA A 294 18.63 2.14 -15.79
CA ALA A 294 17.50 2.18 -16.73
C ALA A 294 16.58 3.39 -16.49
N PRO A 295 15.84 3.88 -17.49
CA PRO A 295 14.81 4.90 -17.32
C PRO A 295 13.69 4.46 -16.35
N VAL A 296 13.09 5.43 -15.65
CA VAL A 296 12.02 5.17 -14.65
C VAL A 296 10.80 4.44 -15.25
N TRP A 297 10.48 4.71 -16.50
CA TRP A 297 9.35 4.07 -17.22
C TRP A 297 9.59 2.60 -17.58
N GLU A 298 10.80 2.08 -17.43
CA GLU A 298 11.11 0.64 -17.51
C GLU A 298 10.90 -0.06 -16.17
N ASP A 299 10.93 0.66 -15.04
CA ASP A 299 10.68 0.07 -13.73
C ASP A 299 9.19 -0.20 -13.51
N ILE A 300 8.86 -1.47 -13.36
CA ILE A 300 7.49 -1.97 -13.15
C ILE A 300 6.80 -1.26 -11.98
N THR A 301 7.50 -1.13 -10.85
CA THR A 301 6.92 -0.56 -9.63
C THR A 301 6.62 0.92 -9.82
N SER A 302 7.50 1.67 -10.44
CA SER A 302 7.31 3.08 -10.74
C SER A 302 6.11 3.33 -11.65
N VAL A 303 5.97 2.53 -12.70
CA VAL A 303 4.82 2.63 -13.62
C VAL A 303 3.51 2.32 -12.92
N MET A 304 3.47 1.27 -12.09
CA MET A 304 2.28 0.94 -11.32
C MET A 304 1.94 2.00 -10.26
N ASP A 305 2.93 2.59 -9.60
CA ASP A 305 2.73 3.65 -8.60
C ASP A 305 2.18 4.93 -9.24
N ILE A 306 2.68 5.32 -10.40
CA ILE A 306 2.10 6.41 -11.22
C ILE A 306 0.66 6.06 -11.60
N GLY A 307 0.43 4.82 -12.04
CA GLY A 307 -0.92 4.32 -12.31
C GLY A 307 -1.85 4.46 -11.11
N ILE A 308 -1.40 4.10 -9.89
CA ILE A 308 -2.19 4.23 -8.65
C ILE A 308 -2.57 5.70 -8.41
N VAL A 309 -1.64 6.63 -8.54
CA VAL A 309 -1.93 8.07 -8.36
C VAL A 309 -2.96 8.56 -9.37
N LEU A 310 -2.78 8.22 -10.66
CA LEU A 310 -3.70 8.63 -11.72
C LEU A 310 -5.08 7.97 -11.60
N GLY A 311 -5.13 6.68 -11.24
CA GLY A 311 -6.39 5.96 -10.98
C GLY A 311 -7.16 6.52 -9.79
N ALA A 312 -6.46 6.91 -8.73
CA ALA A 312 -7.06 7.58 -7.58
C ALA A 312 -7.55 8.99 -7.92
N LEU A 313 -6.80 9.75 -8.75
CA LEU A 313 -7.23 11.06 -9.25
C LEU A 313 -8.51 10.93 -10.10
N LEU A 314 -8.57 9.92 -10.97
CA LEU A 314 -9.76 9.61 -11.75
C LEU A 314 -10.95 9.30 -10.83
N ALA A 315 -10.74 8.43 -9.85
CA ALA A 315 -11.78 8.06 -8.88
C ALA A 315 -12.27 9.25 -8.05
N ALA A 316 -11.36 10.08 -7.56
CA ALA A 316 -11.70 11.30 -6.80
C ALA A 316 -12.50 12.29 -7.64
N GLY A 317 -12.11 12.47 -8.90
CA GLY A 317 -12.82 13.31 -9.86
C GLY A 317 -14.22 12.80 -10.19
N LEU A 318 -14.37 11.49 -10.47
CA LEU A 318 -15.67 10.84 -10.72
C LEU A 318 -16.60 10.92 -9.51
N ALA A 319 -16.03 10.81 -8.30
CA ALA A 319 -16.78 10.96 -7.06
C ALA A 319 -17.14 12.43 -6.73
N GLY A 320 -16.60 13.43 -7.47
CA GLY A 320 -16.78 14.85 -7.18
C GLY A 320 -16.12 15.30 -5.87
N ARG A 321 -15.06 14.61 -5.44
CA ARG A 321 -14.39 14.83 -4.13
C ARG A 321 -12.95 15.35 -4.26
N PHE A 322 -12.49 15.63 -5.45
CA PHE A 322 -11.17 16.22 -5.65
C PHE A 322 -11.18 17.70 -5.20
N ALA A 323 -10.62 17.96 -4.02
CA ALA A 323 -10.58 19.29 -3.41
C ALA A 323 -9.23 19.53 -2.72
N PRO A 324 -8.17 19.88 -3.48
CA PRO A 324 -6.85 20.10 -2.93
C PRO A 324 -6.86 21.32 -2.00
N SER A 325 -6.24 21.19 -0.82
CA SER A 325 -6.02 22.28 0.14
C SER A 325 -4.55 22.33 0.57
N LEU A 326 -3.93 23.49 0.42
CA LEU A 326 -2.56 23.74 0.83
C LEU A 326 -2.43 24.23 2.30
N LYS A 327 -3.56 24.39 2.99
CA LYS A 327 -3.56 24.83 4.40
C LYS A 327 -3.29 23.60 5.28
N ILE A 328 -2.04 23.45 5.72
CA ILE A 328 -1.59 22.34 6.57
C ILE A 328 -1.12 22.93 7.90
N PRO A 329 -1.69 22.52 9.05
CA PRO A 329 -1.19 22.94 10.37
C PRO A 329 0.27 22.51 10.58
N ALA A 330 1.09 23.34 11.21
CA ALA A 330 2.52 23.06 11.38
C ALA A 330 2.80 21.73 12.11
N ARG A 331 2.04 21.40 13.15
CA ARG A 331 2.17 20.11 13.85
C ARG A 331 1.88 18.91 12.96
N SER A 332 0.88 19.03 12.10
CA SER A 332 0.51 17.99 11.12
C SER A 332 1.60 17.86 10.04
N LEU A 333 2.25 18.96 9.67
CA LEU A 333 3.40 18.97 8.75
C LEU A 333 4.61 18.25 9.37
N ILE A 334 4.95 18.53 10.62
CA ILE A 334 6.02 17.84 11.35
C ILE A 334 5.74 16.34 11.43
N ALA A 335 4.50 15.97 11.74
CA ALA A 335 4.09 14.56 11.74
C ALA A 335 4.23 13.90 10.36
N ALA A 336 3.94 14.62 9.27
CA ALA A 336 4.11 14.12 7.90
C ALA A 336 5.60 13.88 7.56
N VAL A 337 6.48 14.78 8.00
CA VAL A 337 7.95 14.65 7.83
C VAL A 337 8.48 13.43 8.59
N ILE A 338 8.24 13.39 9.90
CA ILE A 338 8.70 12.27 10.76
C ILE A 338 8.11 10.95 10.29
N GLY A 339 6.80 10.93 10.06
CA GLY A 339 6.09 9.74 9.59
C GLY A 339 6.61 9.25 8.25
N GLY A 340 6.85 10.15 7.29
CA GLY A 340 7.44 9.83 5.99
C GLY A 340 8.82 9.20 6.11
N LEU A 341 9.72 9.80 6.90
CA LEU A 341 11.08 9.26 7.15
C LEU A 341 11.02 7.84 7.76
N LEU A 342 10.19 7.65 8.79
CA LEU A 342 10.03 6.34 9.43
C LEU A 342 9.46 5.28 8.48
N LEU A 343 8.47 5.67 7.66
CA LEU A 343 7.91 4.79 6.62
C LEU A 343 8.97 4.40 5.60
N GLY A 344 9.75 5.37 5.13
CA GLY A 344 10.79 5.14 4.12
C GLY A 344 11.87 4.22 4.62
N TYR A 345 12.46 4.59 5.73
CA TYR A 345 13.55 3.84 6.35
C TYR A 345 13.09 2.43 6.73
N GLY A 346 11.96 2.31 7.45
CA GLY A 346 11.42 1.03 7.89
C GLY A 346 11.06 0.09 6.75
N SER A 347 10.53 0.61 5.64
CA SER A 347 10.17 -0.23 4.48
C SER A 347 11.37 -0.89 3.80
N ARG A 348 12.55 -0.27 3.83
CA ARG A 348 13.78 -0.88 3.27
C ARG A 348 14.27 -2.01 4.14
N LEU A 349 14.36 -1.77 5.45
CA LEU A 349 14.80 -2.77 6.43
C LEU A 349 13.89 -4.01 6.46
N ALA A 350 12.59 -3.80 6.25
CA ALA A 350 11.57 -4.84 6.35
C ALA A 350 11.14 -5.45 5.00
N TYR A 351 11.94 -5.29 3.96
CA TYR A 351 11.70 -5.79 2.60
C TYR A 351 10.35 -5.36 1.98
N GLY A 352 9.76 -4.29 2.48
CA GLY A 352 8.52 -3.73 1.93
C GLY A 352 7.61 -3.07 2.97
N CYS A 353 6.43 -2.69 2.49
CA CYS A 353 5.35 -2.05 3.25
C CYS A 353 4.16 -3.01 3.44
N ASN A 354 2.99 -2.49 3.85
CA ASN A 354 1.74 -3.28 3.91
C ASN A 354 1.41 -4.00 2.59
N ILE A 355 1.84 -3.50 1.45
CA ILE A 355 1.63 -4.17 0.17
C ILE A 355 2.72 -5.21 -0.08
N GLY A 356 3.99 -4.81 -0.12
CA GLY A 356 5.10 -5.71 -0.45
C GLY A 356 5.33 -6.78 0.61
N ALA A 357 5.58 -6.38 1.85
CA ALA A 357 5.93 -7.32 2.92
C ALA A 357 4.73 -8.06 3.51
N TYR A 358 3.66 -7.33 3.88
CA TYR A 358 2.50 -7.96 4.51
C TYR A 358 1.60 -8.65 3.49
N PHE A 359 1.01 -7.94 2.54
CA PHE A 359 0.04 -8.50 1.60
C PHE A 359 0.71 -9.49 0.62
N SER A 360 1.67 -9.01 -0.17
CA SER A 360 2.35 -9.82 -1.18
C SER A 360 3.30 -10.86 -0.58
N GLY A 361 3.93 -10.55 0.58
CA GLY A 361 4.76 -11.51 1.30
C GLY A 361 3.94 -12.68 1.85
N ILE A 362 2.81 -12.44 2.51
CA ILE A 362 1.92 -13.51 2.98
C ILE A 362 1.30 -14.26 1.79
N ALA A 363 0.86 -13.56 0.73
CA ALA A 363 0.37 -14.18 -0.49
C ALA A 363 1.44 -15.04 -1.19
N SER A 364 2.72 -14.78 -0.94
CA SER A 364 3.86 -15.61 -1.41
C SER A 364 4.24 -16.75 -0.46
N GLY A 365 3.51 -16.91 0.63
CA GLY A 365 3.82 -17.90 1.67
C GLY A 365 5.09 -17.59 2.45
N SER A 366 5.54 -16.33 2.50
CA SER A 366 6.78 -15.96 3.17
C SER A 366 6.59 -15.76 4.67
N LEU A 367 7.49 -16.35 5.47
CA LEU A 367 7.52 -16.20 6.92
C LEU A 367 7.74 -14.73 7.34
N HIS A 368 8.56 -13.98 6.59
CA HIS A 368 8.83 -12.57 6.91
C HIS A 368 7.56 -11.70 6.91
N GLY A 369 6.57 -12.01 6.06
CA GLY A 369 5.30 -11.27 6.02
C GLY A 369 4.48 -11.38 7.30
N TRP A 370 4.51 -12.55 7.95
CA TRP A 370 3.86 -12.76 9.24
C TRP A 370 4.60 -12.03 10.38
N MET A 371 5.93 -12.11 10.38
CA MET A 371 6.76 -11.37 11.33
C MET A 371 6.56 -9.86 11.17
N TRP A 372 6.49 -9.39 9.93
CA TRP A 372 6.21 -8.00 9.58
C TRP A 372 4.85 -7.54 10.15
N LEU A 373 3.80 -8.36 9.96
CA LEU A 373 2.46 -8.06 10.48
C LEU A 373 2.47 -7.79 11.99
N VAL A 374 3.08 -8.68 12.75
CA VAL A 374 3.14 -8.56 14.22
C VAL A 374 3.92 -7.32 14.65
N ALA A 375 5.11 -7.13 14.11
CA ALA A 375 5.98 -6.01 14.47
C ALA A 375 5.36 -4.66 14.08
N ALA A 376 4.81 -4.56 12.87
CA ALA A 376 4.14 -3.35 12.40
C ALA A 376 2.86 -3.05 13.19
N PHE A 377 2.09 -4.05 13.61
CA PHE A 377 0.90 -3.85 14.42
C PHE A 377 1.25 -3.30 15.81
N ILE A 378 2.34 -3.80 16.42
CA ILE A 378 2.87 -3.26 17.69
C ILE A 378 3.33 -1.81 17.50
N GLY A 379 4.14 -1.53 16.46
CA GLY A 379 4.57 -0.18 16.14
C GLY A 379 3.41 0.77 15.85
N ASN A 380 2.40 0.29 15.13
CA ASN A 380 1.17 1.06 14.87
C ASN A 380 0.41 1.38 16.17
N SER A 381 0.40 0.47 17.15
CA SER A 381 -0.21 0.70 18.47
C SER A 381 0.52 1.80 19.25
N VAL A 382 1.84 1.86 19.13
CA VAL A 382 2.64 2.97 19.67
C VAL A 382 2.32 4.27 18.93
N GLY A 383 2.31 4.22 17.59
CA GLY A 383 1.99 5.38 16.76
C GLY A 383 0.61 5.98 17.06
N VAL A 384 -0.39 5.14 17.33
CA VAL A 384 -1.73 5.59 17.74
C VAL A 384 -1.68 6.42 19.03
N ARG A 385 -0.85 6.01 20.01
CA ARG A 385 -0.69 6.75 21.28
C ARG A 385 0.06 8.07 21.10
N LEU A 386 0.91 8.18 20.06
CA LEU A 386 1.64 9.41 19.74
C LEU A 386 0.80 10.45 18.97
N ARG A 387 -0.28 10.03 18.31
CA ARG A 387 -1.14 10.92 17.50
C ARG A 387 -1.65 12.17 18.24
N PRO A 388 -2.11 12.11 19.50
CA PRO A 388 -2.61 13.30 20.19
C PRO A 388 -1.61 14.45 20.27
N PHE A 389 -0.31 14.17 20.32
CA PHE A 389 0.72 15.20 20.36
C PHE A 389 0.79 16.05 19.08
N PHE A 390 0.42 15.47 17.94
CA PHE A 390 0.53 16.11 16.63
C PHE A 390 -0.82 16.59 16.07
N PHE A 391 -1.92 15.95 16.45
CA PHE A 391 -3.25 16.18 15.88
C PHE A 391 -4.27 16.67 16.92
N ALA A 392 -3.83 17.12 18.10
CA ALA A 392 -4.70 17.73 19.09
C ALA A 392 -5.34 19.01 18.50
N GLY A 393 -6.68 19.09 18.49
CA GLY A 393 -7.44 20.21 17.95
C GLY A 393 -7.78 20.12 16.46
N GLU A 394 -7.28 19.14 15.72
CA GLU A 394 -7.81 18.84 14.40
C GLU A 394 -9.20 18.19 14.58
N ARG A 395 -10.25 18.84 14.06
CA ARG A 395 -11.56 18.20 13.98
C ARG A 395 -11.37 16.89 13.20
N PRO A 396 -11.97 15.76 13.65
CA PRO A 396 -11.99 14.57 12.84
C PRO A 396 -12.57 14.98 11.48
N GLN A 397 -11.72 15.06 10.47
CA GLN A 397 -12.25 15.14 9.12
C GLN A 397 -13.07 13.87 8.98
N VAL A 398 -14.37 14.02 8.74
CA VAL A 398 -15.24 12.94 8.27
C VAL A 398 -14.74 12.62 6.87
N VAL A 399 -13.58 12.04 6.83
CA VAL A 399 -12.98 11.52 5.62
C VAL A 399 -13.66 10.17 5.45
N LEU A 400 -14.58 10.09 4.51
CA LEU A 400 -15.02 8.82 3.92
C LEU A 400 -13.86 8.15 3.15
N SER A 401 -12.63 8.55 3.44
CA SER A 401 -11.38 7.99 2.97
C SER A 401 -10.71 7.31 4.16
N GLY A 402 -10.43 6.04 4.04
CA GLY A 402 -9.83 5.20 5.07
C GLY A 402 -8.37 5.52 5.44
N CYS A 403 -7.99 6.79 5.49
CA CYS A 403 -6.69 7.25 5.99
C CYS A 403 -6.82 8.21 7.13
#